data_0bf24c659687a30af8c09e870648808f
#
_entry.id   0bf24c659687a30af8c09e870648808f
#
_cell.length_a   1.000
_cell.length_b   1.000
_cell.length_c   1.000
_cell.angle_alpha   90.00
_cell.angle_beta   90.00
_cell.angle_gamma   90.00
#
_symmetry.space_group_name_H-M   'P 1'
#
loop_
_entity.id
_entity.type
_entity.pdbx_description
1 polymer ?
#
loop_
_entity_poly.entity_id
_entity_poly.type
_entity_poly.pdbx_seq_one_letter_code
_entity_poly.pdbx_strand_id
1 'polypeptide(L)'
;ARYLVGAPRVVYEYPWQRSTVLRAFSDSDFAGCVATRLSTSGGAALHGAHLLKHWASTQKKITLSSGEAELGAVVKSFSEALGLASVARDLGVELRPEVHADSSAAIGICGRSGIGKVRHLAVAQLWVQDFVRTKACRLYKVLGTENPADLLTKPLPRAEIDAHLGRLGLSRATGRAETAPRADAAVDATLADL
;
A
#
# COMPACT_ATOMS: atom_id res chain seq x y z
N ALA A 1 4.62 -16.89 10.88
CA ALA A 1 3.94 -17.95 11.63
C ALA A 1 3.63 -17.56 13.08
N ARG A 2 4.62 -17.10 13.90
CA ARG A 2 4.39 -16.73 15.33
C ARG A 2 3.34 -15.63 15.51
N TYR A 3 3.30 -14.63 14.62
CA TYR A 3 2.31 -13.56 14.67
C TYR A 3 0.87 -14.11 14.51
N LEU A 4 0.65 -15.00 13.56
CA LEU A 4 -0.68 -15.57 13.29
C LEU A 4 -1.22 -16.42 14.44
N VAL A 5 -0.36 -17.01 15.27
CA VAL A 5 -0.78 -17.76 16.46
C VAL A 5 -1.45 -16.83 17.49
N GLY A 6 -0.90 -15.61 17.67
CA GLY A 6 -1.43 -14.61 18.61
C GLY A 6 -2.44 -13.63 17.98
N ALA A 7 -2.67 -13.69 16.66
CA ALA A 7 -3.55 -12.78 15.93
C ALA A 7 -4.23 -13.52 14.76
N PRO A 8 -5.11 -14.50 15.07
CA PRO A 8 -5.66 -15.41 14.07
C PRO A 8 -6.63 -14.73 13.09
N ARG A 9 -7.20 -13.59 13.47
CA ARG A 9 -8.21 -12.89 12.67
C ARG A 9 -8.00 -11.38 12.69
N VAL A 10 -8.06 -10.78 11.50
CA VAL A 10 -8.16 -9.34 11.30
C VAL A 10 -9.48 -9.06 10.59
N VAL A 11 -10.21 -8.07 11.07
CA VAL A 11 -11.51 -7.65 10.52
C VAL A 11 -11.32 -6.34 9.78
N TYR A 12 -11.85 -6.26 8.57
CA TYR A 12 -11.96 -5.04 7.78
C TYR A 12 -13.27 -4.34 8.15
N GLU A 13 -13.22 -3.05 8.43
CA GLU A 13 -14.38 -2.27 8.79
C GLU A 13 -14.69 -1.25 7.68
N TYR A 14 -15.92 -1.26 7.19
CA TYR A 14 -16.40 -0.39 6.12
C TYR A 14 -17.61 0.43 6.57
N PRO A 15 -17.43 1.37 7.54
CA PRO A 15 -18.53 2.23 8.00
C PRO A 15 -18.98 3.14 6.85
N TRP A 16 -20.28 3.50 6.85
CA TRP A 16 -20.79 4.46 5.88
C TRP A 16 -20.00 5.77 5.92
N GLN A 17 -19.59 6.27 4.76
CA GLN A 17 -18.83 7.51 4.63
C GLN A 17 -19.12 8.24 3.30
N ARG A 18 -18.84 9.54 3.27
CA ARG A 18 -18.86 10.36 2.07
C ARG A 18 -17.46 10.92 1.80
N SER A 19 -16.57 10.12 1.30
CA SER A 19 -15.23 10.57 0.93
C SER A 19 -15.12 10.76 -0.58
N THR A 20 -14.35 11.77 -1.00
CA THR A 20 -13.96 11.97 -2.41
C THR A 20 -12.46 11.82 -2.60
N VAL A 21 -11.75 11.33 -1.57
CA VAL A 21 -10.29 11.23 -1.58
C VAL A 21 -9.88 9.76 -1.58
N LEU A 22 -8.99 9.42 -2.50
CA LEU A 22 -8.28 8.15 -2.57
C LEU A 22 -6.83 8.36 -2.16
N ARG A 23 -6.44 7.89 -0.99
CA ARG A 23 -5.08 8.00 -0.44
C ARG A 23 -4.32 6.72 -0.68
N ALA A 24 -3.15 6.80 -1.31
CA ALA A 24 -2.22 5.69 -1.42
C ALA A 24 -0.95 5.99 -0.61
N PHE A 25 -0.62 5.14 0.33
CA PHE A 25 0.61 5.20 1.11
C PHE A 25 1.70 4.37 0.45
N SER A 26 2.93 4.81 0.56
CA SER A 26 4.09 4.22 -0.11
C SER A 26 5.27 4.13 0.84
N ASP A 27 5.94 2.98 0.84
CA ASP A 27 7.21 2.74 1.54
C ASP A 27 8.06 1.74 0.76
N SER A 28 9.36 1.71 1.02
CA SER A 28 10.29 0.73 0.46
C SER A 28 11.34 0.32 1.47
N ASP A 29 11.63 -0.97 1.56
CA ASP A 29 12.89 -1.43 2.12
C ASP A 29 14.03 -1.19 1.11
N PHE A 30 15.19 -0.77 1.57
CA PHE A 30 16.36 -0.63 0.70
C PHE A 30 17.20 -1.91 0.72
N ALA A 31 17.26 -2.61 -0.44
CA ALA A 31 18.05 -3.82 -0.62
C ALA A 31 17.76 -4.93 0.43
N GLY A 32 16.50 -5.05 0.89
CA GLY A 32 16.12 -5.94 1.97
C GLY A 32 16.29 -7.43 1.66
N CYS A 33 16.20 -7.82 0.40
CA CYS A 33 16.50 -9.18 0.00
C CYS A 33 18.02 -9.43 0.00
N VAL A 34 18.52 -10.16 1.01
CA VAL A 34 19.96 -10.45 1.17
C VAL A 34 20.55 -11.17 -0.05
N ALA A 35 19.80 -12.09 -0.65
CA ALA A 35 20.26 -12.90 -1.77
C ALA A 35 20.34 -12.12 -3.09
N THR A 36 19.34 -11.30 -3.38
CA THR A 36 19.22 -10.60 -4.68
C THR A 36 19.57 -9.12 -4.60
N ARG A 37 19.62 -8.55 -3.39
CA ARG A 37 19.77 -7.12 -3.13
C ARG A 37 18.66 -6.26 -3.75
N LEU A 38 17.55 -6.88 -4.10
CA LEU A 38 16.35 -6.17 -4.57
C LEU A 38 15.59 -5.60 -3.38
N SER A 39 14.98 -4.44 -3.61
CA SER A 39 14.10 -3.76 -2.66
C SER A 39 12.66 -4.26 -2.79
N THR A 40 11.87 -4.09 -1.74
CA THR A 40 10.43 -4.34 -1.74
C THR A 40 9.70 -3.01 -1.73
N SER A 41 8.74 -2.83 -2.62
CA SER A 41 7.79 -1.72 -2.57
C SER A 41 6.52 -2.17 -1.86
N GLY A 42 6.21 -1.51 -0.76
CA GLY A 42 4.98 -1.69 -0.01
C GLY A 42 4.03 -0.52 -0.17
N GLY A 43 2.74 -0.77 -0.06
CA GLY A 43 1.77 0.30 -0.06
C GLY A 43 0.35 -0.15 0.24
N ALA A 44 -0.49 0.82 0.59
CA ALA A 44 -1.90 0.64 0.90
C ALA A 44 -2.71 1.79 0.30
N ALA A 45 -3.84 1.49 -0.32
CA ALA A 45 -4.76 2.48 -0.90
C ALA A 45 -6.09 2.47 -0.15
N LEU A 46 -6.49 3.64 0.33
CA LEU A 46 -7.72 3.85 1.09
C LEU A 46 -8.65 4.86 0.39
N HIS A 47 -9.92 4.51 0.30
CA HIS A 47 -11.00 5.47 0.03
C HIS A 47 -11.58 5.94 1.37
N GLY A 48 -11.25 7.16 1.77
CA GLY A 48 -11.58 7.63 3.11
C GLY A 48 -10.95 6.75 4.21
N ALA A 49 -11.78 6.06 4.98
CA ALA A 49 -11.36 5.10 6.01
C ALA A 49 -11.26 3.65 5.51
N HIS A 50 -11.71 3.37 4.28
CA HIS A 50 -11.80 2.02 3.74
C HIS A 50 -10.52 1.59 3.04
N LEU A 51 -9.87 0.52 3.50
CA LEU A 51 -8.77 -0.10 2.80
C LEU A 51 -9.31 -0.84 1.56
N LEU A 52 -8.94 -0.37 0.37
CA LEU A 52 -9.34 -0.98 -0.90
C LEU A 52 -8.30 -1.97 -1.41
N LYS A 53 -7.03 -1.66 -1.23
CA LYS A 53 -5.92 -2.49 -1.74
C LYS A 53 -4.68 -2.32 -0.89
N HIS A 54 -3.90 -3.37 -0.75
CA HIS A 54 -2.54 -3.33 -0.23
C HIS A 54 -1.62 -4.20 -1.09
N TRP A 55 -0.33 -3.94 -1.04
CA TRP A 55 0.67 -4.70 -1.79
C TRP A 55 2.03 -4.69 -1.09
N ALA A 56 2.76 -5.78 -1.27
CA ALA A 56 4.19 -5.89 -1.05
C ALA A 56 4.77 -6.57 -2.29
N SER A 57 5.67 -5.91 -3.01
CA SER A 57 6.21 -6.45 -4.26
C SER A 57 7.68 -6.14 -4.42
N THR A 58 8.46 -7.15 -4.79
CA THR A 58 9.88 -6.99 -5.09
C THR A 58 10.07 -6.09 -6.31
N GLN A 59 10.97 -5.14 -6.22
CA GLN A 59 11.35 -4.28 -7.33
C GLN A 59 12.15 -5.09 -8.36
N LYS A 60 11.99 -4.76 -9.63
CA LYS A 60 12.63 -5.50 -10.74
C LYS A 60 14.10 -5.15 -10.96
N LYS A 61 14.58 -4.07 -10.34
CA LYS A 61 15.95 -3.56 -10.50
C LYS A 61 16.57 -3.29 -9.15
N ILE A 62 17.87 -3.51 -9.04
CA ILE A 62 18.66 -3.07 -7.90
C ILE A 62 18.76 -1.55 -7.96
N THR A 63 18.43 -0.89 -6.85
CA THR A 63 18.55 0.55 -6.69
C THR A 63 19.87 0.91 -6.02
N LEU A 64 20.44 2.05 -6.38
CA LEU A 64 21.75 2.48 -5.88
C LEU A 64 21.67 3.29 -4.59
N SER A 65 20.44 3.69 -4.19
CA SER A 65 20.20 4.42 -2.96
C SER A 65 18.80 4.13 -2.41
N SER A 66 18.61 4.39 -1.11
CA SER A 66 17.29 4.31 -0.48
C SER A 66 16.28 5.25 -1.16
N GLY A 67 16.71 6.47 -1.54
CA GLY A 67 15.85 7.42 -2.26
C GLY A 67 15.34 6.92 -3.61
N GLU A 68 16.11 6.07 -4.30
CA GLU A 68 15.67 5.42 -5.55
C GLU A 68 14.71 4.27 -5.28
N ALA A 69 14.94 3.48 -4.24
CA ALA A 69 14.02 2.43 -3.83
C ALA A 69 12.66 3.06 -3.45
N GLU A 70 12.68 4.14 -2.68
CA GLU A 70 11.50 4.92 -2.32
C GLU A 70 10.78 5.52 -3.54
N LEU A 71 11.54 6.06 -4.51
CA LEU A 71 10.94 6.54 -5.75
C LEU A 71 10.23 5.41 -6.50
N GLY A 72 10.81 4.21 -6.53
CA GLY A 72 10.18 3.02 -7.11
C GLY A 72 8.84 2.68 -6.45
N ALA A 73 8.77 2.76 -5.12
CA ALA A 73 7.54 2.56 -4.36
C ALA A 73 6.51 3.66 -4.63
N VAL A 74 6.94 4.94 -4.68
CA VAL A 74 6.08 6.08 -5.03
C VAL A 74 5.48 5.91 -6.42
N VAL A 75 6.30 5.58 -7.43
CA VAL A 75 5.84 5.33 -8.82
C VAL A 75 4.77 4.24 -8.87
N LYS A 76 4.96 3.15 -8.13
CA LYS A 76 3.96 2.09 -8.00
C LYS A 76 2.68 2.60 -7.34
N SER A 77 2.78 3.36 -6.27
CA SER A 77 1.62 3.91 -5.56
C SER A 77 0.83 4.90 -6.41
N PHE A 78 1.50 5.71 -7.25
CA PHE A 78 0.83 6.53 -8.27
C PHE A 78 0.05 5.68 -9.26
N SER A 79 0.65 4.63 -9.80
CA SER A 79 -0.01 3.72 -10.74
C SER A 79 -1.26 3.09 -10.13
N GLU A 80 -1.16 2.61 -8.89
CA GLU A 80 -2.29 1.99 -8.18
C GLU A 80 -3.40 3.01 -7.88
N ALA A 81 -3.05 4.21 -7.41
CA ALA A 81 -4.02 5.26 -7.10
C ALA A 81 -4.77 5.73 -8.36
N LEU A 82 -4.05 5.96 -9.46
CA LEU A 82 -4.65 6.37 -10.73
C LEU A 82 -5.54 5.27 -11.32
N GLY A 83 -5.10 4.00 -11.22
CA GLY A 83 -5.90 2.85 -11.66
C GLY A 83 -7.21 2.73 -10.88
N LEU A 84 -7.14 2.81 -9.54
CA LEU A 84 -8.35 2.78 -8.70
C LEU A 84 -9.27 3.98 -8.94
N ALA A 85 -8.72 5.18 -9.13
CA ALA A 85 -9.52 6.37 -9.47
C ALA A 85 -10.20 6.22 -10.84
N SER A 86 -9.55 5.57 -11.82
CA SER A 86 -10.16 5.26 -13.11
C SER A 86 -11.32 4.29 -12.97
N VAL A 87 -11.14 3.19 -12.23
CA VAL A 87 -12.22 2.22 -11.95
C VAL A 87 -13.39 2.90 -11.23
N ALA A 88 -13.11 3.74 -10.23
CA ALA A 88 -14.17 4.49 -9.53
C ALA A 88 -14.96 5.38 -10.47
N ARG A 89 -14.29 6.08 -11.40
CA ARG A 89 -14.93 6.93 -12.41
C ARG A 89 -15.81 6.12 -13.35
N ASP A 90 -15.38 4.95 -13.77
CA ASP A 90 -16.18 4.04 -14.61
C ASP A 90 -17.46 3.56 -13.87
N LEU A 91 -17.42 3.55 -12.54
CA LEU A 91 -18.58 3.30 -11.67
C LEU A 91 -19.38 4.58 -11.30
N GLY A 92 -19.05 5.72 -11.90
CA GLY A 92 -19.73 7.00 -11.65
C GLY A 92 -19.29 7.72 -10.38
N VAL A 93 -18.15 7.35 -9.79
CA VAL A 93 -17.60 7.95 -8.56
C VAL A 93 -16.31 8.71 -8.86
N GLU A 94 -16.32 10.03 -8.68
CA GLU A 94 -15.13 10.86 -8.84
C GLU A 94 -14.29 10.86 -7.57
N LEU A 95 -13.07 10.30 -7.66
CA LEU A 95 -12.10 10.27 -6.58
C LEU A 95 -10.87 11.11 -6.93
N ARG A 96 -10.37 11.86 -5.96
CA ARG A 96 -9.13 12.62 -6.06
C ARG A 96 -7.97 11.76 -5.54
N PRO A 97 -7.06 11.31 -6.41
CA PRO A 97 -5.93 10.50 -5.99
C PRO A 97 -4.87 11.35 -5.29
N GLU A 98 -4.38 10.84 -4.16
CA GLU A 98 -3.29 11.40 -3.36
C GLU A 98 -2.32 10.29 -3.00
N VAL A 99 -1.02 10.55 -3.15
CA VAL A 99 0.05 9.64 -2.72
C VAL A 99 0.76 10.24 -1.53
N HIS A 100 1.02 9.42 -0.51
CA HIS A 100 1.69 9.79 0.73
C HIS A 100 2.97 8.97 0.87
N ALA A 101 4.10 9.65 1.04
CA ALA A 101 5.42 9.04 1.21
C ALA A 101 6.20 9.74 2.32
N ASP A 102 7.07 9.02 3.01
CA ASP A 102 7.91 9.59 4.07
C ASP A 102 9.31 9.99 3.58
N SER A 103 9.69 9.58 2.38
CA SER A 103 10.98 9.92 1.78
C SER A 103 11.01 11.32 1.17
N SER A 104 11.71 12.25 1.82
CA SER A 104 11.94 13.59 1.27
C SER A 104 12.74 13.55 -0.04
N ALA A 105 13.61 12.57 -0.22
CA ALA A 105 14.38 12.39 -1.46
C ALA A 105 13.47 12.01 -2.63
N ALA A 106 12.59 11.03 -2.46
CA ALA A 106 11.62 10.63 -3.48
C ALA A 106 10.66 11.77 -3.82
N ILE A 107 10.11 12.46 -2.81
CA ILE A 107 9.24 13.63 -3.00
C ILE A 107 9.97 14.72 -3.79
N GLY A 108 11.22 15.02 -3.44
CA GLY A 108 12.03 16.02 -4.16
C GLY A 108 12.32 15.63 -5.61
N ILE A 109 12.43 14.33 -5.93
CA ILE A 109 12.56 13.86 -7.33
C ILE A 109 11.24 14.05 -8.07
N CYS A 110 10.11 13.70 -7.47
CA CYS A 110 8.79 13.84 -8.08
C CYS A 110 8.37 15.30 -8.30
N GLY A 111 8.77 16.21 -7.39
CA GLY A 111 8.39 17.63 -7.46
C GLY A 111 9.21 18.50 -8.41
N ARG A 112 10.31 18.01 -8.96
CA ARG A 112 11.14 18.74 -9.93
C ARG A 112 10.81 18.36 -11.38
N SER A 113 11.34 19.13 -12.34
CA SER A 113 11.31 18.76 -13.75
C SER A 113 12.62 18.09 -14.17
N GLY A 114 12.50 16.94 -14.87
CA GLY A 114 13.63 16.23 -15.47
C GLY A 114 14.45 15.39 -14.49
N ILE A 115 15.53 14.81 -14.99
CA ILE A 115 16.33 13.76 -14.34
C ILE A 115 17.15 14.31 -13.15
N GLY A 116 17.60 15.57 -13.22
CA GLY A 116 18.46 16.15 -12.21
C GLY A 116 19.79 15.40 -12.06
N LYS A 117 20.20 15.13 -10.80
CA LYS A 117 21.46 14.42 -10.50
C LYS A 117 21.38 12.90 -10.68
N VAL A 118 20.18 12.31 -10.78
CA VAL A 118 19.95 10.85 -10.88
C VAL A 118 19.86 10.39 -12.33
N ARG A 119 20.95 10.54 -13.06
CA ARG A 119 21.01 10.34 -14.52
C ARG A 119 20.75 8.89 -14.98
N HIS A 120 20.90 7.92 -14.09
CA HIS A 120 20.68 6.50 -14.38
C HIS A 120 19.23 6.05 -14.22
N LEU A 121 18.34 6.93 -13.67
CA LEU A 121 16.92 6.60 -13.58
C LEU A 121 16.29 6.53 -14.97
N ALA A 122 15.51 5.48 -15.18
CA ALA A 122 14.76 5.33 -16.41
C ALA A 122 13.70 6.44 -16.52
N VAL A 123 13.55 7.03 -17.70
CA VAL A 123 12.52 8.03 -17.99
C VAL A 123 11.13 7.53 -17.60
N ALA A 124 10.91 6.21 -17.73
CA ALA A 124 9.68 5.56 -17.28
C ALA A 124 9.35 5.73 -15.79
N GLN A 125 10.28 6.16 -14.95
CA GLN A 125 10.01 6.47 -13.54
C GLN A 125 9.65 7.95 -13.32
N LEU A 126 9.87 8.80 -14.30
CA LEU A 126 9.70 10.26 -14.17
C LEU A 126 8.32 10.76 -14.64
N TRP A 127 7.48 9.90 -15.20
CA TRP A 127 6.11 10.27 -15.59
C TRP A 127 5.29 10.84 -14.42
N VAL A 128 5.58 10.43 -13.19
CA VAL A 128 4.93 10.94 -11.98
C VAL A 128 5.12 12.45 -11.80
N GLN A 129 6.22 13.02 -12.34
CA GLN A 129 6.49 14.46 -12.28
C GLN A 129 5.40 15.27 -12.99
N ASP A 130 4.87 14.77 -14.12
CA ASP A 130 3.77 15.42 -14.83
C ASP A 130 2.47 15.40 -14.05
N PHE A 131 2.15 14.28 -13.40
CA PHE A 131 0.95 14.17 -12.56
C PHE A 131 1.02 15.07 -11.33
N VAL A 132 2.20 15.20 -10.70
CA VAL A 132 2.42 16.13 -9.60
C VAL A 132 2.29 17.58 -10.08
N ARG A 133 2.93 17.93 -11.21
CA ARG A 133 2.92 19.27 -11.79
C ARG A 133 1.53 19.72 -12.21
N THR A 134 0.76 18.86 -12.83
CA THR A 134 -0.63 19.12 -13.28
C THR A 134 -1.65 18.98 -12.15
N LYS A 135 -1.22 18.53 -10.96
CA LYS A 135 -2.08 18.20 -9.81
C LYS A 135 -3.15 17.14 -10.10
N ALA A 136 -2.97 16.35 -11.13
CA ALA A 136 -3.85 15.23 -11.45
C ALA A 136 -3.74 14.11 -10.39
N CYS A 137 -2.59 13.99 -9.73
CA CYS A 137 -2.41 13.23 -8.50
C CYS A 137 -1.49 14.03 -7.57
N ARG A 138 -1.89 14.23 -6.33
CA ARG A 138 -1.12 15.02 -5.36
C ARG A 138 -0.16 14.12 -4.60
N LEU A 139 1.01 14.67 -4.25
CA LEU A 139 2.02 13.98 -3.45
C LEU A 139 2.25 14.73 -2.14
N TYR A 140 2.07 14.01 -1.04
CA TYR A 140 2.21 14.56 0.32
C TYR A 140 3.30 13.83 1.09
N LYS A 141 3.91 14.55 2.01
CA LYS A 141 4.77 13.97 3.03
C LYS A 141 3.93 13.45 4.19
N VAL A 142 4.24 12.22 4.62
CA VAL A 142 3.75 11.63 5.86
C VAL A 142 4.93 11.43 6.83
N LEU A 143 4.68 11.41 8.12
CA LEU A 143 5.69 11.00 9.11
C LEU A 143 5.90 9.49 9.00
N GLY A 144 7.16 9.02 9.09
CA GLY A 144 7.46 7.58 9.01
C GLY A 144 6.67 6.75 10.03
N THR A 145 6.55 7.24 11.27
CA THR A 145 5.76 6.58 12.33
C THR A 145 4.24 6.51 12.04
N GLU A 146 3.76 7.26 11.05
CA GLU A 146 2.36 7.32 10.64
C GLU A 146 2.10 6.65 9.29
N ASN A 147 3.15 6.17 8.62
CA ASN A 147 3.06 5.54 7.32
C ASN A 147 2.63 4.06 7.44
N PRO A 148 1.37 3.70 7.14
CA PRO A 148 0.92 2.32 7.28
C PRO A 148 1.54 1.36 6.25
N ALA A 149 2.21 1.88 5.23
CA ALA A 149 2.94 1.07 4.25
C ALA A 149 4.14 0.32 4.86
N ASP A 150 4.64 0.78 6.02
CA ASP A 150 5.69 0.11 6.81
C ASP A 150 5.33 -1.34 7.17
N LEU A 151 4.04 -1.63 7.39
CA LEU A 151 3.56 -3.01 7.61
C LEU A 151 3.94 -3.99 6.49
N LEU A 152 4.20 -3.47 5.29
CA LEU A 152 4.34 -4.27 4.06
C LEU A 152 5.79 -4.37 3.60
N THR A 153 6.70 -3.69 4.31
CA THR A 153 8.13 -3.62 3.97
C THR A 153 9.04 -3.97 5.13
N LYS A 154 8.59 -3.83 6.39
CA LYS A 154 9.43 -3.94 7.58
C LYS A 154 8.86 -4.91 8.62
N PRO A 155 9.70 -5.66 9.34
CA PRO A 155 9.27 -6.33 10.56
C PRO A 155 9.07 -5.29 11.66
N LEU A 156 7.84 -5.16 12.18
CA LEU A 156 7.48 -4.18 13.20
C LEU A 156 7.15 -4.84 14.54
N PRO A 157 7.37 -4.15 15.67
CA PRO A 157 6.85 -4.53 16.98
C PRO A 157 5.32 -4.57 16.98
N ARG A 158 4.74 -5.40 17.86
CA ARG A 158 3.28 -5.59 17.92
C ARG A 158 2.50 -4.29 18.09
N ALA A 159 2.96 -3.39 18.95
CA ALA A 159 2.29 -2.12 19.20
C ALA A 159 2.20 -1.24 17.93
N GLU A 160 3.27 -1.21 17.13
CA GLU A 160 3.30 -0.47 15.86
C GLU A 160 2.39 -1.12 14.82
N ILE A 161 2.39 -2.47 14.74
CA ILE A 161 1.46 -3.21 13.89
C ILE A 161 0.02 -2.83 14.23
N ASP A 162 -0.36 -2.83 15.51
CA ASP A 162 -1.71 -2.51 15.96
C ASP A 162 -2.09 -1.07 15.63
N ALA A 163 -1.17 -0.11 15.80
CA ALA A 163 -1.38 1.28 15.42
C ALA A 163 -1.63 1.44 13.91
N HIS A 164 -0.83 0.76 13.08
CA HIS A 164 -1.00 0.81 11.63
C HIS A 164 -2.26 0.08 11.16
N LEU A 165 -2.64 -1.05 11.76
CA LEU A 165 -3.92 -1.72 11.47
C LEU A 165 -5.09 -0.75 11.71
N GLY A 166 -5.09 -0.02 12.84
CA GLY A 166 -6.12 0.99 13.10
C GLY A 166 -6.18 2.08 12.04
N ARG A 167 -5.02 2.56 11.54
CA ARG A 167 -4.95 3.55 10.44
C ARG A 167 -5.51 3.02 9.12
N LEU A 168 -5.46 1.71 8.93
CA LEU A 168 -6.00 1.04 7.75
C LEU A 168 -7.49 0.65 7.90
N GLY A 169 -8.15 1.00 9.00
CA GLY A 169 -9.52 0.60 9.26
C GLY A 169 -9.66 -0.90 9.56
N LEU A 170 -8.63 -1.49 10.17
CA LEU A 170 -8.57 -2.89 10.53
C LEU A 170 -8.56 -3.04 12.04
N SER A 171 -9.31 -4.02 12.54
CA SER A 171 -9.30 -4.40 13.96
C SER A 171 -8.96 -5.88 14.14
N ARG A 172 -8.45 -6.22 15.32
CA ARG A 172 -8.23 -7.61 15.68
C ARG A 172 -9.47 -8.19 16.31
N ALA A 173 -9.79 -9.42 15.97
CA ALA A 173 -10.83 -10.18 16.62
C ALA A 173 -10.29 -11.53 17.09
N THR A 174 -10.90 -12.07 18.13
CA THR A 174 -10.62 -13.40 18.65
C THR A 174 -11.62 -14.40 18.09
N GLY A 175 -11.23 -15.66 18.10
CA GLY A 175 -12.11 -16.75 17.64
C GLY A 175 -12.38 -16.74 16.11
N ARG A 176 -13.24 -17.64 15.72
CA ARG A 176 -13.69 -17.81 14.33
C ARG A 176 -14.85 -16.84 14.05
N ALA A 177 -15.00 -16.38 12.80
CA ALA A 177 -16.16 -15.59 12.41
C ALA A 177 -17.45 -16.41 12.57
N GLU A 178 -18.51 -15.78 13.07
CA GLU A 178 -19.81 -16.47 13.25
C GLU A 178 -20.38 -17.01 11.93
N THR A 179 -20.13 -16.27 10.85
CA THR A 179 -20.55 -16.63 9.48
C THR A 179 -19.59 -17.61 8.78
N ALA A 180 -18.49 -18.02 9.43
CA ALA A 180 -17.54 -18.93 8.80
C ALA A 180 -18.17 -20.33 8.65
N PRO A 181 -18.07 -20.99 7.46
CA PRO A 181 -18.59 -22.35 7.26
C PRO A 181 -17.98 -23.30 8.28
N ARG A 182 -18.80 -24.14 8.91
CA ARG A 182 -18.30 -25.21 9.79
C ARG A 182 -17.67 -26.30 8.94
N ALA A 183 -16.53 -26.83 9.37
CA ALA A 183 -15.85 -27.91 8.65
C ALA A 183 -16.74 -29.15 8.52
N ASP A 184 -17.56 -29.42 9.52
CA ASP A 184 -18.46 -30.57 9.59
C ASP A 184 -19.60 -30.50 8.53
N ALA A 185 -20.06 -29.31 8.16
CA ALA A 185 -21.07 -29.11 7.14
C ALA A 185 -20.56 -29.42 5.71
N ALA A 186 -19.25 -29.34 5.48
CA ALA A 186 -18.65 -29.67 4.19
C ALA A 186 -18.48 -31.20 4.02
N VAL A 187 -18.32 -31.93 5.10
CA VAL A 187 -18.23 -33.43 5.07
C VAL A 187 -19.59 -34.06 4.85
N ASP A 188 -20.63 -33.53 5.48
CA ASP A 188 -22.01 -34.05 5.33
C ASP A 188 -22.58 -33.84 3.91
N ALA A 189 -22.25 -32.73 3.23
CA ALA A 189 -22.67 -32.49 1.86
C ALA A 189 -22.02 -33.45 0.86
N THR A 190 -20.77 -33.85 1.10
CA THR A 190 -20.04 -34.78 0.21
C THR A 190 -20.47 -36.23 0.42
N LEU A 191 -21.04 -36.59 1.56
CA LEU A 191 -21.56 -37.93 1.86
C LEU A 191 -23.02 -38.09 1.47
N ALA A 192 -23.76 -37.00 1.24
CA ALA A 192 -25.15 -37.06 0.79
C ALA A 192 -25.30 -37.24 -0.73
N ASP A 193 -24.22 -37.02 -1.49
CA ASP A 193 -24.16 -37.17 -2.95
C ASP A 193 -23.46 -38.48 -3.40
N LEU A 194 -23.17 -39.41 -2.48
CA LEU A 194 -22.67 -40.77 -2.73
C LEU A 194 -23.73 -41.81 -2.39
#